data_98139be999dabc640cb5bcc9d9d6f853
#
_entry.id   98139be999dabc640cb5bcc9d9d6f853
#
_cell.length_a   1.000
_cell.length_b   1.000
_cell.length_c   1.000
_cell.angle_alpha   90.00
_cell.angle_beta   90.00
_cell.angle_gamma   90.00
#
_symmetry.space_group_name_H-M   'P 1'
#
loop_
_entity.id
_entity.type
_entity.pdbx_description
1 polymer ?
#
loop_
_entity_poly.entity_id
_entity_poly.type
_entity_poly.pdbx_seq_one_letter_code
_entity_poly.pdbx_strand_id
1 'polypeptide(L)'
;MEYRNPALAVDAAVRRGDQVLLIQRGNEPWKGAWALPGGFVDYGEDPTDAVLRELQEETGLTGRIIRLLDAKGAPNRDPRKHIVSIVYLIEAEGEPVGGDDAADARFWPIELVLDGELPIAGDHMEILRDWLSE
;
A
#
# COMPACT_ATOMS: atom_id res chain seq x y z
N MET A 1 -32.38 -10.99 -4.81
CA MET A 1 -31.63 -9.82 -5.27
C MET A 1 -30.17 -9.98 -4.93
N GLU A 2 -29.31 -9.83 -5.92
CA GLU A 2 -27.88 -9.87 -5.69
C GLU A 2 -27.34 -8.45 -5.59
N TYR A 3 -26.48 -8.22 -4.61
CA TYR A 3 -25.77 -6.97 -4.47
C TYR A 3 -24.34 -7.14 -4.99
N ARG A 4 -23.91 -6.17 -5.77
CA ARG A 4 -22.55 -6.17 -6.29
C ARG A 4 -21.75 -5.06 -5.61
N ASN A 5 -20.84 -5.47 -4.72
CA ASN A 5 -20.05 -4.55 -3.94
C ASN A 5 -18.61 -4.50 -4.46
N PRO A 6 -17.94 -3.33 -4.40
CA PRO A 6 -16.53 -3.29 -4.69
C PRO A 6 -15.76 -4.08 -3.64
N ALA A 7 -14.59 -4.60 -4.02
CA ALA A 7 -13.68 -5.20 -3.07
C ALA A 7 -13.03 -4.09 -2.23
N LEU A 8 -12.75 -4.39 -0.98
CA LEU A 8 -12.12 -3.44 -0.06
C LEU A 8 -10.67 -3.84 0.16
N ALA A 9 -9.77 -2.89 -0.06
CA ALA A 9 -8.34 -3.05 0.15
C ALA A 9 -7.82 -1.98 1.11
N VAL A 10 -6.65 -2.20 1.67
CA VAL A 10 -5.97 -1.27 2.56
C VAL A 10 -4.52 -1.10 2.11
N ASP A 11 -3.96 0.08 2.34
CA ASP A 11 -2.57 0.39 2.05
C ASP A 11 -1.93 1.10 3.23
N ALA A 12 -0.67 0.76 3.48
CA ALA A 12 0.11 1.34 4.57
C ALA A 12 1.06 2.41 4.03
N ALA A 13 0.90 3.64 4.50
CA ALA A 13 1.80 4.75 4.19
C ALA A 13 2.78 4.90 5.37
N VAL A 14 4.02 4.47 5.18
CA VAL A 14 5.06 4.49 6.22
C VAL A 14 6.22 5.35 5.76
N ARG A 15 6.48 6.41 6.50
CA ARG A 15 7.60 7.31 6.24
C ARG A 15 8.60 7.26 7.39
N ARG A 16 9.88 7.21 7.05
CA ARG A 16 10.96 7.21 8.03
C ARG A 16 11.99 8.26 7.58
N GLY A 17 11.92 9.46 8.17
CA GLY A 17 12.74 10.58 7.75
C GLY A 17 12.42 11.00 6.31
N ASP A 18 13.42 10.95 5.43
CA ASP A 18 13.29 11.26 4.00
C ASP A 18 13.10 10.02 3.14
N GLN A 19 12.66 8.91 3.74
CA GLN A 19 12.44 7.64 3.05
C GLN A 19 11.00 7.17 3.21
N VAL A 20 10.51 6.43 2.24
CA VAL A 20 9.16 5.84 2.23
C VAL A 20 9.27 4.35 1.96
N LEU A 21 8.44 3.57 2.69
CA LEU A 21 8.41 2.12 2.56
C LEU A 21 7.60 1.71 1.34
N LEU A 22 8.20 0.91 0.47
CA LEU A 22 7.51 0.31 -0.68
C LEU A 22 7.84 -1.18 -0.75
N ILE A 23 6.92 -1.94 -1.33
CA ILE A 23 7.14 -3.35 -1.67
C ILE A 23 7.19 -3.48 -3.19
N GLN A 24 7.96 -4.47 -3.66
CA GLN A 24 7.97 -4.82 -5.06
C GLN A 24 6.96 -5.93 -5.30
N ARG A 25 6.07 -5.72 -6.26
CA ARG A 25 5.03 -6.71 -6.54
C ARG A 25 5.64 -7.95 -7.17
N GLY A 26 5.29 -9.11 -6.62
CA GLY A 26 5.71 -10.42 -7.13
C GLY A 26 4.75 -11.02 -8.13
N ASN A 27 3.56 -10.45 -8.30
CA ASN A 27 2.48 -10.98 -9.13
C ASN A 27 1.85 -9.90 -10.00
N GLU A 28 1.22 -10.34 -11.11
CA GLU A 28 0.40 -9.44 -11.91
C GLU A 28 -0.89 -9.05 -11.16
N PRO A 29 -1.48 -7.86 -11.39
CA PRO A 29 -1.02 -6.82 -12.31
C PRO A 29 0.20 -6.07 -11.77
N TRP A 30 0.94 -5.42 -12.66
CA TRP A 30 2.12 -4.60 -12.35
C TRP A 30 3.26 -5.36 -11.67
N LYS A 31 3.47 -6.63 -12.05
CA LYS A 31 4.59 -7.43 -11.52
C LYS A 31 5.91 -6.69 -11.74
N GLY A 32 6.72 -6.61 -10.67
CA GLY A 32 8.01 -5.90 -10.69
C GLY A 32 7.92 -4.43 -10.34
N ALA A 33 6.74 -3.82 -10.37
CA ALA A 33 6.55 -2.44 -9.95
C ALA A 33 6.47 -2.35 -8.43
N TRP A 34 6.75 -1.16 -7.90
CA TRP A 34 6.72 -0.89 -6.47
C TRP A 34 5.38 -0.28 -6.07
N ALA A 35 4.98 -0.52 -4.85
CA ALA A 35 3.68 -0.10 -4.33
C ALA A 35 3.75 0.08 -2.82
N LEU A 36 2.77 0.79 -2.27
CA LEU A 36 2.56 0.79 -0.82
C LEU A 36 2.22 -0.64 -0.38
N PRO A 37 2.72 -1.08 0.78
CA PRO A 37 2.30 -2.37 1.34
C PRO A 37 0.79 -2.38 1.55
N GLY A 38 0.13 -3.48 1.23
CA GLY A 38 -1.31 -3.56 1.40
C GLY A 38 -1.90 -4.83 0.81
N GLY A 39 -3.20 -4.93 0.89
CA GLY A 39 -3.93 -6.09 0.38
C GLY A 39 -5.40 -6.00 0.71
N PHE A 40 -6.11 -7.08 0.46
CA PHE A 40 -7.56 -7.12 0.67
C PHE A 40 -7.91 -7.31 2.14
N VAL A 41 -9.00 -6.66 2.53
CA VAL A 41 -9.62 -6.87 3.84
C VAL A 41 -10.46 -8.15 3.75
N ASP A 42 -10.28 -9.05 4.71
CA ASP A 42 -11.06 -10.27 4.77
C ASP A 42 -12.45 -9.98 5.33
N TYR A 43 -13.43 -10.76 4.91
CA TYR A 43 -14.77 -10.63 5.45
C TYR A 43 -14.74 -10.81 6.97
N GLY A 44 -15.34 -9.86 7.70
CA GLY A 44 -15.34 -9.87 9.15
C GLY A 44 -14.10 -9.26 9.81
N GLU A 45 -13.16 -8.77 9.01
CA GLU A 45 -11.93 -8.15 9.51
C GLU A 45 -12.08 -6.63 9.52
N ASP A 46 -11.64 -5.98 10.58
CA ASP A 46 -11.56 -4.52 10.62
C ASP A 46 -10.43 -4.03 9.70
N PRO A 47 -10.67 -3.00 8.87
CA PRO A 47 -9.62 -2.48 7.99
C PRO A 47 -8.33 -2.07 8.73
N THR A 48 -8.43 -1.57 9.96
CA THR A 48 -7.25 -1.20 10.75
C THR A 48 -6.41 -2.41 11.12
N ASP A 49 -7.06 -3.54 11.42
CA ASP A 49 -6.35 -4.80 11.66
C ASP A 49 -5.76 -5.36 10.37
N ALA A 50 -6.50 -5.23 9.27
CA ALA A 50 -6.06 -5.72 7.97
C ALA A 50 -4.77 -5.05 7.50
N VAL A 51 -4.69 -3.71 7.62
CA VAL A 51 -3.50 -2.99 7.15
C VAL A 51 -2.26 -3.35 7.98
N LEU A 52 -2.42 -3.55 9.27
CA LEU A 52 -1.30 -3.96 10.14
C LEU A 52 -0.87 -5.39 9.84
N ARG A 53 -1.83 -6.28 9.57
CA ARG A 53 -1.56 -7.66 9.17
C ARG A 53 -0.80 -7.70 7.84
N GLU A 54 -1.28 -6.99 6.82
CA GLU A 54 -0.63 -6.94 5.51
C GLU A 54 0.78 -6.36 5.60
N LEU A 55 0.97 -5.30 6.39
CA LEU A 55 2.29 -4.71 6.62
C LEU A 55 3.25 -5.75 7.17
N GLN A 56 2.82 -6.52 8.17
CA GLN A 56 3.66 -7.54 8.77
C GLN A 56 3.94 -8.69 7.80
N GLU A 57 2.93 -9.16 7.08
CA GLU A 57 3.09 -10.27 6.13
C GLU A 57 4.06 -9.90 5.00
N GLU A 58 3.98 -8.68 4.48
CA GLU A 58 4.76 -8.26 3.32
C GLU A 58 6.13 -7.69 3.66
N THR A 59 6.32 -7.14 4.85
CA THR A 59 7.55 -6.42 5.21
C THR A 59 8.20 -6.88 6.52
N GLY A 60 7.46 -7.62 7.34
CA GLY A 60 7.93 -8.01 8.67
C GLY A 60 7.87 -6.90 9.71
N LEU A 61 7.38 -5.71 9.35
CA LEU A 61 7.35 -4.59 10.27
C LEU A 61 6.12 -4.64 11.18
N THR A 62 6.30 -4.14 12.40
CA THR A 62 5.21 -3.93 13.35
C THR A 62 4.82 -2.46 13.34
N GLY A 63 3.56 -2.18 13.04
CA GLY A 63 3.09 -0.81 12.84
C GLY A 63 2.07 -0.36 13.87
N ARG A 64 1.90 0.96 13.93
CA ARG A 64 0.88 1.63 14.73
C ARG A 64 0.20 2.67 13.85
N ILE A 65 -1.12 2.63 13.80
CA ILE A 65 -1.89 3.57 12.98
C ILE A 65 -1.87 4.95 13.62
N ILE A 66 -1.47 5.94 12.83
CA ILE A 66 -1.48 7.35 13.24
C ILE A 66 -2.82 7.97 12.88
N ARG A 67 -3.26 7.82 11.61
CA ARG A 67 -4.54 8.35 11.15
C ARG A 67 -4.92 7.77 9.80
N LEU A 68 -6.17 7.96 9.43
CA LEU A 68 -6.65 7.72 8.08
C LEU A 68 -6.04 8.79 7.17
N LEU A 69 -5.45 8.38 6.05
CA LEU A 69 -4.79 9.30 5.14
C LEU A 69 -5.66 9.64 3.94
N ASP A 70 -6.23 8.63 3.27
CA ASP A 70 -6.96 8.81 2.03
C ASP A 70 -7.83 7.60 1.73
N ALA A 71 -8.74 7.75 0.77
CA ALA A 71 -9.50 6.66 0.21
C ALA A 71 -9.56 6.84 -1.30
N LYS A 72 -9.23 5.79 -2.05
CA LYS A 72 -9.26 5.77 -3.51
C LYS A 72 -10.28 4.75 -3.96
N GLY A 73 -11.29 5.20 -4.69
CA GLY A 73 -12.41 4.32 -5.05
C GLY A 73 -12.92 4.50 -6.48
N ALA A 74 -12.14 5.08 -7.40
CA ALA A 74 -12.58 5.19 -8.78
C ALA A 74 -12.80 3.79 -9.38
N PRO A 75 -13.93 3.54 -10.04
CA PRO A 75 -14.27 2.20 -10.53
C PRO A 75 -13.25 1.58 -11.49
N ASN A 76 -12.48 2.41 -12.18
CA ASN A 76 -11.53 1.96 -13.21
C ASN A 76 -10.07 2.06 -12.76
N ARG A 77 -9.81 2.29 -11.47
CA ARG A 77 -8.44 2.45 -10.97
C ARG A 77 -7.61 1.16 -11.01
N ASP A 78 -8.27 0.01 -11.02
CA ASP A 78 -7.62 -1.30 -11.06
C ASP A 78 -8.17 -2.07 -12.26
N PRO A 79 -7.32 -2.75 -13.06
CA PRO A 79 -7.79 -3.47 -14.24
C PRO A 79 -8.60 -4.72 -13.93
N ARG A 80 -8.48 -5.28 -12.72
CA ARG A 80 -9.13 -6.54 -12.35
C ARG A 80 -10.61 -6.37 -12.08
N LYS A 81 -10.97 -5.35 -11.29
CA LYS A 81 -12.34 -5.10 -10.82
C LYS A 81 -12.39 -3.78 -10.05
N HIS A 82 -13.59 -3.39 -9.63
CA HIS A 82 -13.75 -2.21 -8.78
C HIS A 82 -13.19 -2.50 -7.38
N ILE A 83 -12.14 -1.79 -7.00
CA ILE A 83 -11.48 -1.92 -5.69
C ILE A 83 -11.43 -0.55 -5.04
N VAL A 84 -11.92 -0.49 -3.80
CA VAL A 84 -11.79 0.71 -2.96
C VAL A 84 -10.65 0.46 -1.98
N SER A 85 -9.65 1.35 -1.99
CA SER A 85 -8.50 1.26 -1.08
C SER A 85 -8.57 2.35 -0.03
N ILE A 86 -8.39 1.95 1.23
CA ILE A 86 -8.28 2.89 2.35
C ILE A 86 -6.79 2.96 2.71
N VAL A 87 -6.24 4.16 2.71
CA VAL A 87 -4.82 4.39 2.99
C VAL A 87 -4.66 4.92 4.41
N TYR A 88 -3.85 4.23 5.21
CA TYR A 88 -3.56 4.63 6.59
C TYR A 88 -2.13 5.11 6.72
N LEU A 89 -1.95 6.24 7.43
CA LEU A 89 -0.62 6.68 7.84
C LEU A 89 -0.19 5.83 9.04
N ILE A 90 0.95 5.18 8.93
CA ILE A 90 1.43 4.21 9.93
C ILE A 90 2.87 4.53 10.30
N GLU A 91 3.13 4.50 11.59
CA GLU A 91 4.49 4.51 12.15
C GLU A 91 4.89 3.07 12.39
N ALA A 92 6.05 2.67 11.89
CA ALA A 92 6.48 1.28 11.95
C ALA A 92 7.94 1.16 12.37
N GLU A 93 8.24 0.08 13.09
CA GLU A 93 9.57 -0.25 13.57
C GLU A 93 10.07 -1.54 12.93
N GLY A 94 11.40 -1.67 12.85
CA GLY A 94 12.05 -2.84 12.30
C GLY A 94 12.67 -2.60 10.94
N GLU A 95 13.38 -3.60 10.44
CA GLU A 95 13.99 -3.56 9.11
C GLU A 95 13.14 -4.37 8.15
N PRO A 96 12.78 -3.79 7.00
CA PRO A 96 11.89 -4.47 6.07
C PRO A 96 12.57 -5.65 5.39
N VAL A 97 11.80 -6.75 5.25
CA VAL A 97 12.20 -7.95 4.52
C VAL A 97 10.98 -8.39 3.73
N GLY A 98 11.14 -8.61 2.43
CA GLY A 98 10.03 -9.06 1.59
C GLY A 98 9.48 -10.40 2.08
N GLY A 99 8.18 -10.55 1.99
CA GLY A 99 7.49 -11.78 2.39
C GLY A 99 6.14 -11.87 1.71
N ASP A 100 5.51 -13.05 1.81
CA ASP A 100 4.23 -13.36 1.20
C ASP A 100 4.26 -13.04 -0.31
N ASP A 101 3.40 -12.19 -0.82
CA ASP A 101 3.33 -11.84 -2.25
C ASP A 101 4.32 -10.75 -2.66
N ALA A 102 5.10 -10.21 -1.72
CA ALA A 102 6.09 -9.18 -2.00
C ALA A 102 7.44 -9.81 -2.36
N ALA A 103 7.96 -9.51 -3.56
CA ALA A 103 9.28 -9.98 -4.00
C ALA A 103 10.40 -9.30 -3.23
N ASP A 104 10.17 -8.05 -2.78
CA ASP A 104 11.13 -7.27 -2.00
C ASP A 104 10.37 -6.22 -1.20
N ALA A 105 11.00 -5.71 -0.14
CA ALA A 105 10.47 -4.62 0.67
C ALA A 105 11.63 -3.77 1.14
N ARG A 106 11.54 -2.44 0.93
CA ARG A 106 12.60 -1.54 1.35
C ARG A 106 12.13 -0.11 1.48
N PHE A 107 12.90 0.69 2.22
CA PHE A 107 12.73 2.13 2.26
C PHE A 107 13.48 2.75 1.09
N TRP A 108 12.77 3.62 0.35
CA TRP A 108 13.31 4.34 -0.79
C TRP A 108 13.40 5.83 -0.48
N PRO A 109 14.44 6.53 -0.95
CA PRO A 109 14.46 7.99 -0.84
C PRO A 109 13.23 8.60 -1.50
N ILE A 110 12.55 9.47 -0.81
CA ILE A 110 11.33 10.14 -1.31
C ILE A 110 11.62 10.87 -2.62
N GLU A 111 12.75 11.56 -2.69
CA GLU A 111 13.16 12.30 -3.88
C GLU A 111 13.22 11.39 -5.12
N LEU A 112 13.81 10.21 -4.98
CA LEU A 112 13.93 9.25 -6.08
C LEU A 112 12.57 8.73 -6.52
N VAL A 113 11.68 8.47 -5.56
CA VAL A 113 10.33 7.98 -5.85
C VAL A 113 9.53 9.04 -6.61
N LEU A 114 9.60 10.29 -6.19
CA LEU A 114 8.84 11.39 -6.81
C LEU A 114 9.40 11.81 -8.18
N ASP A 115 10.68 11.51 -8.47
CA ASP A 115 11.27 11.77 -9.78
C ASP A 115 10.70 10.90 -10.89
N GLY A 116 9.99 9.83 -10.55
CA GLY A 116 9.39 8.93 -11.52
C GLY A 116 10.35 7.91 -12.12
N GLU A 117 11.54 7.75 -11.56
CA GLU A 117 12.53 6.78 -12.06
C GLU A 117 12.18 5.35 -11.66
N LEU A 118 11.39 5.19 -10.58
CA LEU A 118 10.98 3.89 -10.08
C LEU A 118 9.58 3.57 -10.61
N PRO A 119 9.37 2.39 -11.22
CA PRO A 119 8.02 2.03 -11.68
C PRO A 119 7.10 1.82 -10.48
N ILE A 120 5.99 2.54 -10.45
CA ILE A 120 5.00 2.50 -9.36
C ILE A 120 3.70 1.92 -9.90
N ALA A 121 3.14 0.97 -9.16
CA ALA A 121 1.94 0.25 -9.55
C ALA A 121 0.68 1.13 -9.44
N GLY A 122 -0.23 0.97 -10.39
CA GLY A 122 -1.56 1.56 -10.35
C GLY A 122 -1.55 3.07 -10.14
N ASP A 123 -2.39 3.54 -9.23
CA ASP A 123 -2.50 4.96 -8.85
C ASP A 123 -1.71 5.31 -7.58
N HIS A 124 -0.80 4.43 -7.15
CA HIS A 124 -0.01 4.68 -5.94
C HIS A 124 0.90 5.90 -6.07
N MET A 125 1.35 6.24 -7.28
CA MET A 125 2.12 7.47 -7.48
C MET A 125 1.30 8.71 -7.12
N GLU A 126 0.02 8.72 -7.45
CA GLU A 126 -0.89 9.81 -7.09
C GLU A 126 -1.02 9.92 -5.57
N ILE A 127 -1.20 8.77 -4.89
CA ILE A 127 -1.25 8.73 -3.43
C ILE A 127 0.04 9.27 -2.81
N LEU A 128 1.18 8.82 -3.33
CA LEU A 128 2.50 9.23 -2.84
C LEU A 128 2.73 10.73 -3.02
N ARG A 129 2.39 11.28 -4.17
CA ARG A 129 2.56 12.71 -4.44
C ARG A 129 1.68 13.57 -3.55
N ASP A 130 0.42 13.17 -3.37
CA ASP A 130 -0.51 13.91 -2.53
C ASP A 130 -0.05 13.91 -1.07
N TRP A 131 0.35 12.74 -0.58
CA TRP A 131 0.78 12.57 0.80
C TRP A 131 2.12 13.25 1.08
N LEU A 132 3.12 13.00 0.23
CA LEU A 132 4.48 13.46 0.49
C LEU A 132 4.70 14.93 0.20
N SER A 133 3.72 15.59 -0.40
CA SER A 133 3.75 17.03 -0.62
C SER A 133 2.99 17.84 0.45
N GLU A 134 2.44 17.16 1.45
CA GLU A 134 1.77 17.82 2.58
C GLU A 134 2.75 18.65 3.40
#